data_6db5980a4c51da90ee8f509a886f3058
#
_entry.id   6db5980a4c51da90ee8f509a886f3058
#
_cell.length_a   1.000
_cell.length_b   1.000
_cell.length_c   1.000
_cell.angle_alpha   90.00
_cell.angle_beta   90.00
_cell.angle_gamma   90.00
#
_symmetry.space_group_name_H-M   'P 1'
#
loop_
_entity.id
_entity.type
_entity.pdbx_description
1 polymer ?
#
loop_
_entity_poly.entity_id
_entity_poly.type
_entity_poly.pdbx_seq_one_letter_code
_entity_poly.pdbx_strand_id
1 'polypeptide(L)'
;WFQNTIPIVTSSNVVQFKIIGEIGGDWSGDIAIDNFEVREAPTCPTPTNLTFSNVTPNSVVLDWIPGTNVNSWIVDFNGNTVNTTTIPFTLPNLTPNSTYNIFVTGLCANNDTSYSSNTISVTTACPYRVAPFTENFDTSFPLCWSQEATNDDFDWDLEAGGTPSANTGPSDDITIGGNYMYTEASNPRDDGDFAIMYSESIDISGLNNPKLNFYSHMYGSAIGELQIDMFDGNSYIPVFNKIGDQGDQWVEENVFLSTTSNYIHFRITGILSVDANGDTWPG
;
A
#
# COMPACT_ATOMS: atom_id res chain seq x y z
N TRP A 1 -8.09 -16.21 -15.41
CA TRP A 1 -7.85 -16.53 -16.82
C TRP A 1 -6.66 -15.72 -17.33
N PHE A 2 -5.78 -16.39 -18.11
CA PHE A 2 -4.63 -15.73 -18.75
C PHE A 2 -4.75 -15.91 -20.25
N GLN A 3 -4.60 -14.81 -21.01
CA GLN A 3 -4.52 -14.86 -22.46
C GLN A 3 -3.08 -15.18 -22.88
N ASN A 4 -2.90 -16.22 -23.67
CA ASN A 4 -1.63 -16.58 -24.26
C ASN A 4 -1.69 -16.44 -25.79
N THR A 5 -0.70 -15.83 -26.41
CA THR A 5 -0.57 -15.67 -27.84
C THR A 5 0.69 -16.39 -28.32
N ILE A 6 0.56 -17.31 -29.24
CA ILE A 6 1.68 -18.09 -29.78
C ILE A 6 1.79 -17.79 -31.29
N PRO A 7 2.90 -17.18 -31.76
CA PRO A 7 3.10 -16.98 -33.18
C PRO A 7 3.31 -18.30 -33.90
N ILE A 8 2.59 -18.50 -35.01
CA ILE A 8 2.75 -19.68 -35.89
C ILE A 8 3.60 -19.30 -37.05
N VAL A 9 4.79 -19.89 -37.13
CA VAL A 9 5.70 -19.71 -38.25
C VAL A 9 5.74 -21.04 -39.03
N THR A 10 5.13 -21.06 -40.21
CA THR A 10 5.06 -22.26 -41.06
C THR A 10 5.06 -21.90 -42.55
N SER A 11 5.59 -22.78 -43.39
CA SER A 11 5.44 -22.72 -44.86
C SER A 11 4.26 -23.57 -45.37
N SER A 12 3.56 -24.26 -44.46
CA SER A 12 2.41 -25.13 -44.82
C SER A 12 1.11 -24.32 -44.80
N ASN A 13 0.24 -24.57 -45.75
CA ASN A 13 -1.10 -24.02 -45.79
C ASN A 13 -2.09 -24.76 -44.84
N VAL A 14 -1.65 -25.83 -44.21
CA VAL A 14 -2.43 -26.62 -43.26
C VAL A 14 -1.64 -26.79 -41.98
N VAL A 15 -2.25 -26.45 -40.86
CA VAL A 15 -1.68 -26.57 -39.53
C VAL A 15 -2.66 -27.35 -38.64
N GLN A 16 -2.13 -28.27 -37.86
CA GLN A 16 -2.90 -28.99 -36.84
C GLN A 16 -2.33 -28.71 -35.47
N PHE A 17 -3.20 -28.40 -34.51
CA PHE A 17 -2.83 -28.18 -33.13
C PHE A 17 -3.08 -29.47 -32.31
N LYS A 18 -2.16 -29.76 -31.41
CA LYS A 18 -2.31 -30.76 -30.36
C LYS A 18 -2.23 -30.08 -29.01
N ILE A 19 -3.29 -30.22 -28.22
CA ILE A 19 -3.36 -29.67 -26.87
C ILE A 19 -3.22 -30.87 -25.92
N ILE A 20 -2.27 -30.78 -24.97
CA ILE A 20 -2.02 -31.83 -23.99
C ILE A 20 -2.20 -31.19 -22.62
N GLY A 21 -3.11 -31.72 -21.81
CA GLY A 21 -3.25 -31.42 -20.40
C GLY A 21 -2.68 -32.58 -19.59
N GLU A 22 -1.75 -32.31 -18.70
CA GLU A 22 -1.22 -33.29 -17.76
C GLU A 22 -1.72 -32.94 -16.36
N ILE A 23 -2.42 -33.87 -15.73
CA ILE A 23 -2.88 -33.74 -14.34
C ILE A 23 -1.88 -34.38 -13.41
N GLY A 24 -1.67 -33.77 -12.25
CA GLY A 24 -0.88 -34.34 -11.16
C GLY A 24 -1.53 -35.56 -10.52
N GLY A 25 -0.88 -36.15 -9.55
CA GLY A 25 -1.32 -37.40 -8.95
C GLY A 25 -2.50 -37.32 -7.97
N ASP A 26 -3.15 -36.19 -7.84
CA ASP A 26 -4.30 -35.99 -6.95
C ASP A 26 -5.46 -35.25 -7.63
N TRP A 27 -6.58 -35.12 -6.92
CA TRP A 27 -7.86 -34.59 -7.39
C TRP A 27 -7.95 -33.03 -7.33
N SER A 28 -6.88 -32.33 -6.97
CA SER A 28 -6.89 -30.88 -6.67
C SER A 28 -6.51 -29.97 -7.86
N GLY A 29 -6.37 -30.51 -9.05
CA GLY A 29 -5.91 -29.73 -10.19
C GLY A 29 -6.76 -29.89 -11.46
N ASP A 30 -7.42 -28.81 -11.92
CA ASP A 30 -8.13 -28.72 -13.19
C ASP A 30 -7.41 -27.82 -14.18
N ILE A 31 -7.48 -28.18 -15.46
CA ILE A 31 -6.98 -27.37 -16.58
C ILE A 31 -8.14 -27.01 -17.47
N ALA A 32 -8.37 -25.74 -17.70
CA ALA A 32 -9.39 -25.24 -18.60
C ALA A 32 -8.79 -24.32 -19.66
N ILE A 33 -9.30 -24.41 -20.88
CA ILE A 33 -9.02 -23.47 -21.97
C ILE A 33 -10.32 -22.97 -22.57
N ASP A 34 -10.32 -21.71 -23.01
CA ASP A 34 -11.47 -21.09 -23.67
C ASP A 34 -10.99 -20.11 -24.75
N ASN A 35 -11.89 -19.68 -25.63
CA ASN A 35 -11.63 -18.73 -26.72
C ASN A 35 -10.41 -19.08 -27.59
N PHE A 36 -10.32 -20.34 -28.04
CA PHE A 36 -9.25 -20.77 -28.94
C PHE A 36 -9.46 -20.13 -30.33
N GLU A 37 -8.56 -19.20 -30.69
CA GLU A 37 -8.65 -18.43 -31.93
C GLU A 37 -7.37 -18.60 -32.75
N VAL A 38 -7.50 -18.69 -34.07
CA VAL A 38 -6.39 -18.57 -35.02
C VAL A 38 -6.65 -17.37 -35.92
N ARG A 39 -5.79 -16.40 -35.91
CA ARG A 39 -5.93 -15.17 -36.69
C ARG A 39 -4.59 -14.76 -37.30
N GLU A 40 -4.65 -13.81 -38.20
CA GLU A 40 -3.44 -13.19 -38.74
C GLU A 40 -2.67 -12.45 -37.64
N ALA A 41 -1.34 -12.64 -37.61
CA ALA A 41 -0.51 -11.94 -36.68
C ALA A 41 -0.44 -10.44 -37.05
N PRO A 42 -0.46 -9.52 -36.06
CA PRO A 42 -0.24 -8.11 -36.35
C PRO A 42 1.08 -7.89 -37.11
N THR A 43 1.02 -7.02 -38.10
CA THR A 43 2.22 -6.57 -38.82
C THR A 43 2.91 -5.41 -38.12
N CYS A 44 2.17 -4.74 -37.23
CA CYS A 44 2.67 -3.66 -36.39
C CYS A 44 3.64 -4.19 -35.32
N PRO A 45 4.87 -3.69 -35.25
CA PRO A 45 5.86 -4.18 -34.28
C PRO A 45 5.47 -3.90 -32.82
N THR A 46 5.64 -4.90 -31.97
CA THR A 46 5.33 -4.85 -30.54
C THR A 46 6.32 -3.98 -29.77
N PRO A 47 5.87 -3.04 -28.94
CA PRO A 47 6.72 -2.36 -27.98
C PRO A 47 7.27 -3.35 -26.93
N THR A 48 8.49 -3.15 -26.50
CA THR A 48 9.16 -4.05 -25.54
C THR A 48 9.80 -3.28 -24.40
N ASN A 49 10.13 -3.98 -23.31
CA ASN A 49 10.83 -3.42 -22.17
C ASN A 49 10.10 -2.20 -21.55
N LEU A 50 8.76 -2.32 -21.39
CA LEU A 50 8.00 -1.30 -20.67
C LEU A 50 8.48 -1.24 -19.21
N THR A 51 8.85 -0.04 -18.79
CA THR A 51 9.32 0.30 -17.44
C THR A 51 8.64 1.57 -16.95
N PHE A 52 8.78 1.88 -15.65
CA PHE A 52 8.25 3.11 -15.09
C PHE A 52 9.27 3.79 -14.17
N SER A 53 9.05 5.09 -13.96
CA SER A 53 9.81 5.94 -13.03
C SER A 53 8.95 7.12 -12.57
N ASN A 54 9.48 7.95 -11.64
CA ASN A 54 8.84 9.19 -11.19
C ASN A 54 7.35 9.00 -10.83
N VAL A 55 7.07 8.07 -9.93
CA VAL A 55 5.72 7.83 -9.43
C VAL A 55 5.32 8.97 -8.50
N THR A 56 4.21 9.64 -8.83
CA THR A 56 3.60 10.69 -8.00
C THR A 56 2.21 10.25 -7.54
N PRO A 57 1.50 11.03 -6.71
CA PRO A 57 0.13 10.71 -6.34
C PRO A 57 -0.85 10.58 -7.52
N ASN A 58 -0.59 11.26 -8.61
CA ASN A 58 -1.53 11.33 -9.73
C ASN A 58 -0.90 11.15 -11.12
N SER A 59 0.35 10.68 -11.18
CA SER A 59 1.01 10.39 -12.44
C SER A 59 2.14 9.37 -12.29
N VAL A 60 2.53 8.78 -13.42
CA VAL A 60 3.71 7.93 -13.55
C VAL A 60 4.37 8.19 -14.91
N VAL A 61 5.70 8.17 -14.94
CA VAL A 61 6.46 8.25 -16.19
C VAL A 61 6.71 6.84 -16.70
N LEU A 62 6.30 6.58 -17.95
CA LEU A 62 6.44 5.31 -18.63
C LEU A 62 7.53 5.44 -19.71
N ASP A 63 8.33 4.40 -19.86
CA ASP A 63 9.35 4.30 -20.90
C ASP A 63 9.35 2.89 -21.50
N TRP A 64 9.60 2.78 -22.83
CA TRP A 64 9.64 1.50 -23.53
C TRP A 64 10.48 1.60 -24.79
N ILE A 65 10.87 0.44 -25.33
CA ILE A 65 11.53 0.36 -26.62
C ILE A 65 10.44 0.30 -27.72
N PRO A 66 10.35 1.31 -28.60
CA PRO A 66 9.37 1.30 -29.67
C PRO A 66 9.68 0.21 -30.70
N GLY A 67 8.65 -0.30 -31.35
CA GLY A 67 8.81 -1.09 -32.57
C GLY A 67 9.33 -0.22 -33.74
N THR A 68 9.99 -0.83 -34.71
CA THR A 68 10.52 -0.13 -35.88
C THR A 68 9.40 0.55 -36.68
N ASN A 69 9.53 1.86 -36.95
CA ASN A 69 8.55 2.66 -37.69
C ASN A 69 7.17 2.82 -36.99
N VAL A 70 7.10 2.60 -35.69
CA VAL A 70 5.93 2.92 -34.88
C VAL A 70 6.14 4.30 -34.28
N ASN A 71 5.18 5.22 -34.46
CA ASN A 71 5.26 6.60 -34.01
C ASN A 71 4.09 7.01 -33.09
N SER A 72 3.23 6.06 -32.77
CA SER A 72 2.06 6.27 -31.95
C SER A 72 1.75 5.01 -31.15
N TRP A 73 1.27 5.18 -29.93
CA TRP A 73 1.01 4.07 -29.01
C TRP A 73 -0.27 4.31 -28.25
N ILE A 74 -0.90 3.20 -27.87
CA ILE A 74 -2.03 3.15 -26.94
C ILE A 74 -1.47 2.63 -25.62
N VAL A 75 -1.62 3.40 -24.57
CA VAL A 75 -1.32 2.99 -23.19
C VAL A 75 -2.63 2.55 -22.56
N ASP A 76 -2.72 1.29 -22.13
CA ASP A 76 -3.84 0.76 -21.34
C ASP A 76 -3.44 0.74 -19.87
N PHE A 77 -4.36 1.17 -19.00
CA PHE A 77 -4.19 1.16 -17.55
C PHE A 77 -5.53 0.78 -16.89
N ASN A 78 -5.61 -0.44 -16.42
CA ASN A 78 -6.82 -1.03 -15.83
C ASN A 78 -8.06 -0.92 -16.77
N GLY A 79 -7.87 -1.11 -18.09
CA GLY A 79 -8.94 -1.04 -19.09
C GLY A 79 -9.31 0.38 -19.56
N ASN A 80 -8.69 1.42 -18.99
CA ASN A 80 -8.73 2.77 -19.56
C ASN A 80 -7.60 2.93 -20.57
N THR A 81 -7.79 3.75 -21.60
CA THR A 81 -6.78 3.94 -22.63
C THR A 81 -6.47 5.41 -22.90
N VAL A 82 -5.23 5.68 -23.23
CA VAL A 82 -4.77 6.98 -23.71
C VAL A 82 -3.79 6.79 -24.86
N ASN A 83 -3.86 7.66 -25.87
CA ASN A 83 -2.92 7.64 -26.99
C ASN A 83 -1.77 8.62 -26.73
N THR A 84 -0.56 8.21 -27.14
CA THR A 84 0.64 9.05 -27.09
C THR A 84 1.50 8.90 -28.33
N THR A 85 2.28 9.92 -28.61
CA THR A 85 3.31 9.95 -29.66
C THR A 85 4.71 10.22 -29.10
N THR A 86 4.83 10.28 -27.77
CA THR A 86 6.10 10.59 -27.08
C THR A 86 6.56 9.45 -26.18
N ILE A 87 7.85 9.24 -26.14
CA ILE A 87 8.56 8.34 -25.23
C ILE A 87 9.76 9.15 -24.67
N PRO A 88 9.95 9.22 -23.34
CA PRO A 88 9.04 8.72 -22.29
C PRO A 88 7.70 9.46 -22.27
N PHE A 89 6.67 8.82 -21.72
CA PHE A 89 5.33 9.37 -21.61
C PHE A 89 4.91 9.50 -20.14
N THR A 90 4.44 10.69 -19.73
CA THR A 90 3.83 10.86 -18.41
C THR A 90 2.34 10.55 -18.49
N LEU A 91 1.92 9.47 -17.84
CA LEU A 91 0.51 9.09 -17.69
C LEU A 91 -0.10 9.91 -16.54
N PRO A 92 -0.98 10.86 -16.82
CA PRO A 92 -1.55 11.77 -15.82
C PRO A 92 -2.90 11.30 -15.30
N ASN A 93 -3.47 12.05 -14.34
CA ASN A 93 -4.83 11.91 -13.80
C ASN A 93 -5.10 10.56 -13.17
N LEU A 94 -4.10 9.97 -12.56
CA LEU A 94 -4.23 8.77 -11.76
C LEU A 94 -4.78 9.12 -10.37
N THR A 95 -5.44 8.15 -9.74
CA THR A 95 -5.91 8.26 -8.35
C THR A 95 -4.74 7.97 -7.41
N PRO A 96 -4.54 8.74 -6.34
CA PRO A 96 -3.54 8.45 -5.32
C PRO A 96 -3.73 7.09 -4.67
N ASN A 97 -2.62 6.51 -4.20
CA ASN A 97 -2.56 5.21 -3.52
C ASN A 97 -3.38 4.10 -4.22
N SER A 98 -3.26 4.05 -5.54
CA SER A 98 -4.02 3.12 -6.38
C SER A 98 -3.09 2.33 -7.29
N THR A 99 -3.35 1.03 -7.41
CA THR A 99 -2.55 0.14 -8.24
C THR A 99 -3.09 0.05 -9.66
N TYR A 100 -2.21 0.24 -10.63
CA TYR A 100 -2.50 0.16 -12.05
C TYR A 100 -1.66 -0.93 -12.71
N ASN A 101 -2.34 -1.82 -13.46
CA ASN A 101 -1.69 -2.73 -14.37
C ASN A 101 -1.64 -2.06 -15.76
N ILE A 102 -0.43 -1.82 -16.26
CA ILE A 102 -0.21 -0.99 -17.45
C ILE A 102 0.50 -1.82 -18.51
N PHE A 103 0.05 -1.70 -19.76
CA PHE A 103 0.74 -2.20 -20.93
C PHE A 103 0.58 -1.23 -22.10
N VAL A 104 1.44 -1.36 -23.09
CA VAL A 104 1.49 -0.49 -24.26
C VAL A 104 1.34 -1.31 -25.54
N THR A 105 0.54 -0.78 -26.47
CA THR A 105 0.31 -1.36 -27.79
C THR A 105 0.74 -0.36 -28.85
N GLY A 106 1.52 -0.77 -29.84
CA GLY A 106 1.87 0.05 -30.98
C GLY A 106 0.67 0.29 -31.90
N LEU A 107 0.53 1.50 -32.41
CA LEU A 107 -0.50 1.87 -33.38
C LEU A 107 0.16 2.25 -34.70
N CYS A 108 -0.05 1.44 -35.71
CA CYS A 108 0.48 1.61 -37.05
C CYS A 108 -0.55 2.19 -38.04
N ALA A 109 -0.17 2.35 -39.29
CA ALA A 109 -1.08 2.80 -40.35
C ALA A 109 -2.29 1.86 -40.51
N ASN A 110 -3.40 2.41 -41.02
CA ASN A 110 -4.69 1.68 -41.22
C ASN A 110 -5.30 1.10 -39.94
N ASN A 111 -5.01 1.70 -38.77
CA ASN A 111 -5.46 1.22 -37.47
C ASN A 111 -4.95 -0.21 -37.12
N ASP A 112 -3.88 -0.68 -37.77
CA ASP A 112 -3.23 -1.91 -37.36
C ASP A 112 -2.54 -1.71 -36.01
N THR A 113 -2.76 -2.64 -35.08
CA THR A 113 -2.20 -2.59 -33.73
C THR A 113 -1.28 -3.77 -33.49
N SER A 114 -0.19 -3.54 -32.77
CA SER A 114 0.72 -4.60 -32.35
C SER A 114 0.11 -5.52 -31.29
N TYR A 115 0.83 -6.57 -30.91
CA TYR A 115 0.64 -7.19 -29.60
C TYR A 115 1.01 -6.20 -28.48
N SER A 116 0.49 -6.44 -27.31
CA SER A 116 0.82 -5.65 -26.10
C SER A 116 2.26 -5.94 -25.66
N SER A 117 2.90 -4.94 -25.05
CA SER A 117 4.15 -5.10 -24.30
C SER A 117 4.00 -6.05 -23.11
N ASN A 118 5.08 -6.27 -22.37
CA ASN A 118 4.95 -6.78 -20.99
C ASN A 118 4.03 -5.86 -20.17
N THR A 119 3.28 -6.45 -19.24
CA THR A 119 2.49 -5.70 -18.27
C THR A 119 3.36 -5.36 -17.06
N ILE A 120 3.26 -4.13 -16.58
CA ILE A 120 3.83 -3.69 -15.31
C ILE A 120 2.71 -3.37 -14.32
N SER A 121 2.99 -3.54 -13.02
CA SER A 121 2.11 -3.12 -11.94
C SER A 121 2.77 -1.97 -11.18
N VAL A 122 2.08 -0.85 -11.03
CA VAL A 122 2.57 0.34 -10.33
C VAL A 122 1.50 0.90 -9.42
N THR A 123 1.88 1.21 -8.16
CA THR A 123 1.00 1.89 -7.22
C THR A 123 1.43 3.34 -7.12
N THR A 124 0.47 4.26 -7.33
CA THR A 124 0.70 5.69 -7.19
C THR A 124 1.02 6.05 -5.75
N ALA A 125 1.82 7.10 -5.54
CA ALA A 125 2.19 7.58 -4.22
C ALA A 125 0.97 8.17 -3.48
N CYS A 126 1.09 8.27 -2.16
CA CYS A 126 0.19 9.09 -1.35
C CYS A 126 0.54 10.58 -1.49
N PRO A 127 -0.45 11.49 -1.46
CA PRO A 127 -0.17 12.92 -1.36
C PRO A 127 0.36 13.26 0.03
N TYR A 128 1.08 14.39 0.13
CA TYR A 128 1.36 14.96 1.44
C TYR A 128 0.08 15.50 2.08
N ARG A 129 -0.10 15.24 3.37
CA ARG A 129 -1.16 15.87 4.17
C ARG A 129 -0.66 17.24 4.64
N VAL A 130 -1.35 18.31 4.28
CA VAL A 130 -0.94 19.65 4.70
C VAL A 130 -1.42 19.92 6.13
N ALA A 131 -0.49 20.26 7.02
CA ALA A 131 -0.82 20.67 8.38
C ALA A 131 -1.30 22.14 8.45
N PRO A 132 -2.24 22.50 9.38
CA PRO A 132 -2.76 21.64 10.44
C PRO A 132 -3.89 20.72 9.96
N PHE A 133 -3.94 19.51 10.49
CA PHE A 133 -5.06 18.59 10.27
C PHE A 133 -5.27 17.73 11.53
N THR A 134 -6.36 17.01 11.57
CA THR A 134 -6.66 16.01 12.60
C THR A 134 -7.02 14.70 11.92
N GLU A 135 -6.46 13.60 12.42
CA GLU A 135 -6.89 12.24 12.12
C GLU A 135 -7.53 11.66 13.39
N ASN A 136 -8.77 11.20 13.28
CA ASN A 136 -9.55 10.72 14.40
C ASN A 136 -9.93 9.24 14.30
N PHE A 137 -9.52 8.56 13.23
CA PHE A 137 -9.76 7.14 12.95
C PHE A 137 -11.24 6.72 12.87
N ASP A 138 -12.20 7.61 12.97
CA ASP A 138 -13.65 7.32 13.10
C ASP A 138 -14.24 6.49 11.96
N THR A 139 -13.66 6.53 10.78
CA THR A 139 -14.25 5.87 9.60
C THR A 139 -13.59 4.57 9.21
N SER A 140 -12.28 4.48 9.33
CA SER A 140 -11.46 3.33 8.95
C SER A 140 -9.99 3.61 9.27
N PHE A 141 -9.14 2.61 9.17
CA PHE A 141 -7.69 2.83 9.08
C PHE A 141 -7.40 3.77 7.88
N PRO A 142 -6.66 4.88 8.07
CA PRO A 142 -6.54 5.92 7.05
C PRO A 142 -5.78 5.43 5.80
N LEU A 143 -6.24 5.82 4.62
CA LEU A 143 -5.79 5.28 3.32
C LEU A 143 -4.28 5.37 3.09
N CYS A 144 -3.63 6.41 3.61
CA CYS A 144 -2.20 6.67 3.41
C CYS A 144 -1.36 6.39 4.67
N TRP A 145 -1.96 5.84 5.70
CA TRP A 145 -1.25 5.23 6.80
C TRP A 145 -0.91 3.78 6.44
N SER A 146 0.06 3.21 7.09
CA SER A 146 0.45 1.82 6.86
C SER A 146 0.85 1.14 8.16
N GLN A 147 0.65 -0.17 8.21
CA GLN A 147 1.21 -1.05 9.23
C GLN A 147 2.59 -1.51 8.76
N GLU A 148 3.47 -1.87 9.69
CA GLU A 148 4.73 -2.53 9.37
C GLU A 148 4.42 -3.96 8.88
N ALA A 149 5.13 -4.42 7.86
CA ALA A 149 4.78 -5.69 7.21
C ALA A 149 5.68 -6.88 7.64
N THR A 150 6.84 -6.61 8.24
CA THR A 150 7.88 -7.65 8.39
C THR A 150 8.76 -7.52 9.62
N ASN A 151 8.75 -6.38 10.30
CA ASN A 151 9.70 -6.09 11.37
C ASN A 151 9.02 -5.79 12.71
N ASP A 152 7.76 -6.16 12.85
CA ASP A 152 7.01 -6.17 14.09
C ASP A 152 6.33 -7.54 14.28
N ASP A 153 5.60 -7.71 15.37
CA ASP A 153 5.04 -9.01 15.74
C ASP A 153 3.55 -9.09 15.39
N PHE A 154 2.87 -7.94 15.28
CA PHE A 154 1.45 -7.84 14.97
C PHE A 154 1.05 -6.42 14.53
N ASP A 155 -0.18 -6.26 14.04
CA ASP A 155 -0.73 -4.98 13.61
C ASP A 155 -1.47 -4.25 14.75
N TRP A 156 -1.57 -2.93 14.65
CA TRP A 156 -2.56 -2.15 15.40
C TRP A 156 -3.96 -2.45 14.87
N ASP A 157 -4.91 -2.62 15.77
CA ASP A 157 -6.31 -2.86 15.45
C ASP A 157 -7.14 -1.58 15.55
N LEU A 158 -8.20 -1.47 14.73
CA LEU A 158 -9.18 -0.39 14.79
C LEU A 158 -10.38 -0.89 15.59
N GLU A 159 -10.76 -0.18 16.68
CA GLU A 159 -11.85 -0.59 17.57
C GLU A 159 -12.82 0.56 17.82
N ALA A 160 -14.06 0.20 18.14
CA ALA A 160 -15.15 1.10 18.56
C ALA A 160 -15.72 0.63 19.88
N GLY A 161 -15.94 1.55 20.83
CA GLY A 161 -16.39 1.16 22.15
C GLY A 161 -15.26 0.63 23.03
N GLY A 162 -15.52 -0.37 23.84
CA GLY A 162 -14.50 -0.96 24.74
C GLY A 162 -13.66 -2.03 24.07
N THR A 163 -12.39 -2.16 24.48
CA THR A 163 -11.54 -3.27 24.05
C THR A 163 -12.10 -4.62 24.52
N PRO A 164 -11.78 -5.73 23.82
CA PRO A 164 -12.32 -7.06 24.15
C PRO A 164 -12.00 -7.56 25.57
N SER A 165 -10.87 -7.16 26.13
CA SER A 165 -10.40 -7.60 27.45
C SER A 165 -10.93 -6.73 28.58
N ALA A 166 -11.24 -7.33 29.73
CA ALA A 166 -11.73 -6.61 30.90
C ALA A 166 -10.59 -5.93 31.68
N ASN A 167 -10.86 -4.78 32.26
CA ASN A 167 -9.92 -4.00 33.09
C ASN A 167 -8.68 -3.52 32.33
N THR A 168 -8.80 -3.34 31.04
CA THR A 168 -7.74 -2.81 30.17
C THR A 168 -8.36 -1.99 29.02
N GLY A 169 -7.59 -1.07 28.47
CA GLY A 169 -8.01 -0.22 27.36
C GLY A 169 -9.14 0.75 27.71
N PRO A 170 -9.55 1.60 26.77
CA PRO A 170 -10.65 2.53 26.95
C PRO A 170 -12.01 1.81 26.84
N SER A 171 -13.06 2.43 27.43
CA SER A 171 -14.45 1.99 27.25
C SER A 171 -15.13 2.57 26.02
N ASP A 172 -14.54 3.58 25.41
CA ASP A 172 -14.99 4.24 24.19
C ASP A 172 -13.88 5.18 23.67
N ASP A 173 -14.03 5.69 22.44
CA ASP A 173 -13.21 6.77 21.90
C ASP A 173 -13.33 8.06 22.73
N ILE A 174 -12.38 8.98 22.54
CA ILE A 174 -12.39 10.31 23.18
C ILE A 174 -13.65 11.14 22.81
N THR A 175 -14.26 10.88 21.66
CA THR A 175 -15.46 11.58 21.15
C THR A 175 -16.75 10.79 21.26
N ILE A 176 -16.81 9.76 22.03
CA ILE A 176 -17.94 8.83 22.27
C ILE A 176 -18.63 8.36 20.99
N GLY A 177 -18.42 7.08 20.66
CA GLY A 177 -18.99 6.42 19.49
C GLY A 177 -18.15 6.55 18.22
N GLY A 178 -16.93 7.09 18.33
CA GLY A 178 -15.89 7.04 17.29
C GLY A 178 -15.09 5.74 17.35
N ASN A 179 -13.98 5.72 16.62
CA ASN A 179 -13.02 4.62 16.62
C ASN A 179 -11.64 5.12 17.05
N TYR A 180 -10.82 4.20 17.50
CA TYR A 180 -9.43 4.46 17.88
C TYR A 180 -8.54 3.28 17.47
N MET A 181 -7.23 3.52 17.39
CA MET A 181 -6.24 2.45 17.18
C MET A 181 -5.76 1.93 18.52
N TYR A 182 -5.66 0.60 18.64
CA TYR A 182 -5.15 -0.04 19.88
C TYR A 182 -4.28 -1.25 19.56
N THR A 183 -3.49 -1.68 20.51
CA THR A 183 -2.72 -2.92 20.48
C THR A 183 -3.39 -3.97 21.35
N GLU A 184 -3.74 -5.12 20.78
CA GLU A 184 -4.33 -6.24 21.51
C GLU A 184 -3.23 -7.09 22.17
N ALA A 185 -3.26 -7.22 23.49
CA ALA A 185 -2.24 -7.94 24.25
C ALA A 185 -2.58 -9.42 24.53
N SER A 186 -3.78 -9.89 24.15
CA SER A 186 -4.22 -11.26 24.41
C SER A 186 -3.40 -12.28 23.59
N ASN A 187 -3.39 -13.55 24.10
CA ASN A 187 -2.76 -14.67 23.41
C ASN A 187 -3.07 -14.66 21.89
N PRO A 188 -2.07 -14.82 21.00
CA PRO A 188 -0.76 -15.44 21.23
C PRO A 188 0.41 -14.48 21.53
N ARG A 189 0.17 -13.29 22.03
CA ARG A 189 1.22 -12.27 22.26
C ARG A 189 2.08 -12.58 23.49
N ASP A 190 3.36 -12.19 23.40
CA ASP A 190 4.37 -12.37 24.43
C ASP A 190 4.91 -11.01 24.95
N ASP A 191 5.65 -11.05 26.06
CA ASP A 191 6.36 -9.89 26.64
C ASP A 191 7.38 -9.34 25.64
N GLY A 192 7.27 -8.04 25.38
CA GLY A 192 8.14 -7.35 24.43
C GLY A 192 7.67 -7.42 22.98
N ASP A 193 6.58 -8.14 22.65
CA ASP A 193 5.96 -8.07 21.34
C ASP A 193 5.51 -6.63 21.06
N PHE A 194 5.64 -6.21 19.81
CA PHE A 194 5.33 -4.83 19.44
C PHE A 194 4.65 -4.72 18.09
N ALA A 195 3.87 -3.65 17.95
CA ALA A 195 3.19 -3.28 16.71
C ALA A 195 3.65 -1.91 16.24
N ILE A 196 3.87 -1.76 14.95
CA ILE A 196 4.30 -0.50 14.34
C ILE A 196 3.30 -0.04 13.29
N MET A 197 2.86 1.21 13.42
CA MET A 197 2.16 1.90 12.33
C MET A 197 2.87 3.20 11.94
N TYR A 198 2.68 3.59 10.69
CA TYR A 198 3.26 4.81 10.12
C TYR A 198 2.15 5.75 9.67
N SER A 199 2.29 7.03 10.01
CA SER A 199 1.41 8.05 9.45
C SER A 199 1.74 8.31 7.98
N GLU A 200 0.79 8.93 7.28
CA GLU A 200 1.08 9.56 5.98
C GLU A 200 2.17 10.64 6.12
N SER A 201 2.79 11.01 4.99
CA SER A 201 3.73 12.13 4.96
C SER A 201 3.01 13.46 5.12
N ILE A 202 3.52 14.33 5.99
CA ILE A 202 2.90 15.58 6.43
C ILE A 202 3.77 16.75 5.99
N ASP A 203 3.16 17.71 5.29
CA ASP A 203 3.75 18.99 4.96
C ASP A 203 3.52 19.99 6.12
N ILE A 204 4.59 20.33 6.82
CA ILE A 204 4.60 21.28 7.94
C ILE A 204 5.20 22.65 7.56
N SER A 205 5.48 22.89 6.27
CA SER A 205 6.15 24.10 5.79
C SER A 205 5.40 25.40 6.13
N GLY A 206 4.07 25.30 6.36
CA GLY A 206 3.23 26.44 6.79
C GLY A 206 3.26 26.73 8.29
N LEU A 207 3.95 25.92 9.11
CA LEU A 207 3.95 26.07 10.57
C LEU A 207 5.27 26.67 11.06
N ASN A 208 5.20 27.65 11.96
CA ASN A 208 6.38 28.25 12.59
C ASN A 208 6.89 27.44 13.80
N ASN A 209 5.97 26.84 14.56
CA ASN A 209 6.27 26.03 15.75
C ASN A 209 5.42 24.75 15.68
N PRO A 210 5.80 23.78 14.86
CA PRO A 210 5.02 22.56 14.70
C PRO A 210 4.96 21.78 16.01
N LYS A 211 3.78 21.22 16.30
CA LYS A 211 3.57 20.31 17.43
C LYS A 211 2.72 19.14 16.98
N LEU A 212 3.00 17.98 17.56
CA LEU A 212 2.13 16.82 17.55
C LEU A 212 1.22 16.91 18.78
N ASN A 213 -0.08 16.81 18.58
CA ASN A 213 -1.07 16.68 19.65
C ASN A 213 -1.85 15.40 19.40
N PHE A 214 -2.02 14.57 20.41
CA PHE A 214 -2.78 13.34 20.32
C PHE A 214 -3.30 12.94 21.70
N TYR A 215 -4.24 11.99 21.74
CA TYR A 215 -4.71 11.37 22.98
C TYR A 215 -4.14 9.96 23.10
N SER A 216 -3.69 9.58 24.27
CA SER A 216 -3.26 8.23 24.61
C SER A 216 -4.10 7.68 25.76
N HIS A 217 -4.46 6.39 25.66
CA HIS A 217 -5.08 5.66 26.76
C HIS A 217 -4.19 4.43 27.03
N MET A 218 -3.65 4.35 28.23
CA MET A 218 -2.73 3.29 28.65
C MET A 218 -3.19 2.79 30.02
N TYR A 219 -4.14 1.86 30.00
CA TYR A 219 -4.75 1.30 31.20
C TYR A 219 -4.69 -0.22 31.17
N GLY A 220 -4.18 -0.80 32.25
CA GLY A 220 -4.05 -2.24 32.41
C GLY A 220 -2.74 -2.63 33.09
N SER A 221 -2.70 -3.83 33.68
CA SER A 221 -1.54 -4.33 34.42
C SER A 221 -0.35 -4.75 33.55
N ALA A 222 -0.60 -5.04 32.26
CA ALA A 222 0.39 -5.48 31.29
C ALA A 222 0.72 -4.40 30.23
N ILE A 223 0.56 -3.13 30.55
CA ILE A 223 0.95 -2.03 29.66
C ILE A 223 2.46 -1.89 29.61
N GLY A 224 3.04 -2.02 28.42
CA GLY A 224 4.45 -1.79 28.19
C GLY A 224 4.76 -0.33 27.87
N GLU A 225 4.95 0.01 26.59
CA GLU A 225 5.45 1.31 26.19
C GLU A 225 4.75 1.81 24.91
N LEU A 226 4.45 3.09 24.87
CA LEU A 226 4.08 3.81 23.65
C LEU A 226 5.24 4.72 23.24
N GLN A 227 5.78 4.47 22.04
CA GLN A 227 6.84 5.30 21.45
C GLN A 227 6.33 5.99 20.19
N ILE A 228 6.73 7.23 19.97
CA ILE A 228 6.53 7.93 18.71
C ILE A 228 7.86 8.52 18.26
N ASP A 229 8.26 8.15 17.04
CA ASP A 229 9.41 8.72 16.36
C ASP A 229 8.93 9.54 15.17
N MET A 230 9.59 10.65 14.93
CA MET A 230 9.41 11.51 13.77
C MET A 230 10.51 11.23 12.74
N PHE A 231 10.14 10.90 11.51
CA PHE A 231 11.07 10.88 10.39
C PHE A 231 11.20 12.29 9.80
N ASP A 232 12.41 12.79 9.70
CA ASP A 232 12.70 14.16 9.26
C ASP A 232 13.21 14.26 7.81
N GLY A 233 13.06 13.18 7.05
CA GLY A 233 13.59 13.03 5.70
C GLY A 233 14.95 12.34 5.63
N ASN A 234 15.61 12.10 6.80
CA ASN A 234 16.92 11.46 6.90
C ASN A 234 16.93 10.30 7.92
N SER A 235 16.32 10.50 9.09
CA SER A 235 16.31 9.51 10.15
C SER A 235 15.07 9.63 11.04
N TYR A 236 14.78 8.56 11.78
CA TYR A 236 13.78 8.58 12.84
C TYR A 236 14.39 9.18 14.11
N ILE A 237 13.70 10.18 14.66
CA ILE A 237 14.07 10.91 15.87
C ILE A 237 12.99 10.64 16.92
N PRO A 238 13.32 10.07 18.09
CA PRO A 238 12.37 9.89 19.17
C PRO A 238 11.79 11.24 19.62
N VAL A 239 10.46 11.36 19.61
CA VAL A 239 9.76 12.59 20.01
C VAL A 239 8.85 12.39 21.21
N PHE A 240 8.40 11.16 21.44
CA PHE A 240 7.57 10.82 22.58
C PHE A 240 7.82 9.39 23.06
N ASN A 241 7.75 9.19 24.38
CA ASN A 241 7.80 7.90 25.02
C ASN A 241 7.01 7.95 26.32
N LYS A 242 6.20 6.93 26.59
CA LYS A 242 5.46 6.75 27.83
C LYS A 242 5.37 5.26 28.18
N ILE A 243 5.67 4.92 29.43
CA ILE A 243 5.79 3.55 29.92
C ILE A 243 4.77 3.27 31.01
N GLY A 244 4.19 2.09 30.95
CA GLY A 244 3.32 1.52 32.00
C GLY A 244 1.94 2.12 32.08
N ASP A 245 1.18 1.62 33.06
CA ASP A 245 -0.20 2.02 33.33
C ASP A 245 -0.32 3.51 33.67
N GLN A 246 -1.22 4.21 32.99
CA GLN A 246 -1.54 5.63 33.21
C GLN A 246 -2.96 5.83 33.79
N GLY A 247 -3.63 4.72 34.12
CA GLY A 247 -5.01 4.73 34.62
C GLY A 247 -6.05 4.79 33.49
N ASP A 248 -7.30 4.50 33.88
CA ASP A 248 -8.44 4.42 32.96
C ASP A 248 -8.93 5.82 32.54
N GLN A 249 -8.16 6.46 31.68
CA GLN A 249 -8.48 7.79 31.17
C GLN A 249 -7.71 8.10 29.86
N TRP A 250 -8.34 8.84 28.96
CA TRP A 250 -7.65 9.48 27.85
C TRP A 250 -6.81 10.66 28.34
N VAL A 251 -5.54 10.67 27.99
CA VAL A 251 -4.59 11.73 28.34
C VAL A 251 -4.19 12.49 27.08
N GLU A 252 -4.36 13.80 27.09
CA GLU A 252 -3.90 14.68 26.02
C GLU A 252 -2.40 14.86 26.08
N GLU A 253 -1.72 14.55 25.01
CA GLU A 253 -0.27 14.69 24.86
C GLU A 253 0.06 15.83 23.88
N ASN A 254 1.04 16.64 24.25
CA ASN A 254 1.49 17.79 23.48
C ASN A 254 3.00 17.73 23.31
N VAL A 255 3.48 17.53 22.10
CA VAL A 255 4.92 17.37 21.78
C VAL A 255 5.36 18.44 20.80
N PHE A 256 6.28 19.29 21.20
CA PHE A 256 6.88 20.26 20.26
C PHE A 256 7.88 19.56 19.37
N LEU A 257 7.76 19.77 18.06
CA LEU A 257 8.61 19.13 17.06
C LEU A 257 9.77 20.06 16.71
N SER A 258 11.00 19.54 16.78
CA SER A 258 12.21 20.26 16.40
C SER A 258 12.81 19.61 15.16
N THR A 259 12.61 20.25 14.01
CA THR A 259 13.14 19.78 12.72
C THR A 259 13.37 20.94 11.78
N THR A 260 14.26 20.75 10.81
CA THR A 260 14.45 21.66 9.68
C THR A 260 13.76 21.15 8.40
N SER A 261 13.18 19.95 8.45
CA SER A 261 12.44 19.38 7.33
C SER A 261 11.07 20.04 7.21
N ASN A 262 10.64 20.27 5.98
CA ASN A 262 9.28 20.69 5.66
C ASN A 262 8.31 19.52 5.58
N TYR A 263 8.84 18.29 5.47
CA TYR A 263 8.06 17.05 5.32
C TYR A 263 8.49 16.06 6.37
N ILE A 264 7.52 15.55 7.11
CA ILE A 264 7.72 14.57 8.18
C ILE A 264 6.70 13.46 8.06
N HIS A 265 6.93 12.35 8.73
CA HIS A 265 5.91 11.37 9.10
C HIS A 265 6.26 10.74 10.45
N PHE A 266 5.29 10.07 11.06
CA PHE A 266 5.48 9.45 12.37
C PHE A 266 5.51 7.93 12.24
N ARG A 267 6.37 7.32 13.04
CA ARG A 267 6.35 5.90 13.38
C ARG A 267 5.82 5.79 14.80
N ILE A 268 4.74 5.04 14.98
CA ILE A 268 4.06 4.86 16.26
C ILE A 268 4.21 3.39 16.64
N THR A 269 4.85 3.12 17.77
CA THR A 269 5.16 1.77 18.24
C THR A 269 4.48 1.54 19.58
N GLY A 270 3.62 0.52 19.64
CA GLY A 270 3.08 -0.01 20.87
C GLY A 270 3.84 -1.28 21.25
N ILE A 271 4.42 -1.31 22.46
CA ILE A 271 5.17 -2.46 22.97
C ILE A 271 4.40 -3.04 24.14
N LEU A 272 4.19 -4.34 24.12
CA LEU A 272 3.51 -5.07 25.19
C LEU A 272 4.46 -5.38 26.34
N SER A 273 3.89 -5.58 27.53
CA SER A 273 4.63 -6.05 28.67
C SER A 273 3.84 -7.15 29.39
N VAL A 274 4.41 -7.76 30.39
CA VAL A 274 3.74 -8.71 31.26
C VAL A 274 3.23 -8.03 32.54
N ASP A 275 2.20 -8.58 33.13
CA ASP A 275 1.74 -8.19 34.46
C ASP A 275 2.72 -8.68 35.57
N ALA A 276 2.38 -8.41 36.81
CA ALA A 276 3.20 -8.83 37.96
C ALA A 276 3.34 -10.36 38.09
N ASN A 277 2.53 -11.15 37.38
CA ASN A 277 2.56 -12.62 37.37
C ASN A 277 3.35 -13.14 36.16
N GLY A 278 3.78 -12.29 35.24
CA GLY A 278 4.46 -12.65 34.00
C GLY A 278 3.50 -12.99 32.85
N ASP A 279 2.23 -12.55 32.91
CA ASP A 279 1.25 -12.74 31.87
C ASP A 279 1.06 -11.45 31.06
N THR A 280 1.04 -11.54 29.74
CA THR A 280 0.59 -10.49 28.84
C THR A 280 -0.93 -10.35 28.86
N TRP A 281 -1.58 -11.36 29.41
CA TRP A 281 -3.03 -11.48 29.46
C TRP A 281 -3.53 -11.41 30.92
N PRO A 282 -4.04 -10.28 31.41
CA PRO A 282 -4.77 -10.23 32.67
C PRO A 282 -6.13 -10.90 32.46
N GLY A 283 -6.25 -12.13 32.92
CA GLY A 283 -7.48 -12.95 32.87
C GLY A 283 -8.65 -12.36 33.65
#